data_041bb962009390575a9298e5aae2c4eb
#
_entry.id   041bb962009390575a9298e5aae2c4eb
#
_cell.length_a   1.000
_cell.length_b   1.000
_cell.length_c   1.000
_cell.angle_alpha   90.00
_cell.angle_beta   90.00
_cell.angle_gamma   90.00
#
_symmetry.space_group_name_H-M   'P 1'
#
loop_
_entity.id
_entity.type
_entity.pdbx_description
1 polymer ?
#
loop_
_entity_poly.entity_id
_entity_poly.type
_entity_poly.pdbx_seq_one_letter_code
_entity_poly.pdbx_strand_id
1 'polypeptide(L)'
;MRIRRFAFVLCVSVLLLVGTGAAFAHAPNGIDLQWDASLRVLDVNVLHPVSAINEHYVSRITVLAGKRVVASRDYTMQTNFKSQMDVFYLKALHNGMKVTVIAKCNKKGSKSASMVLGRPRKK
;
A
#
# COMPACT_ATOMS: atom_id res chain seq x y z
N MET A 1 -53.13 12.02 18.60
CA MET A 1 -52.37 10.88 19.13
C MET A 1 -51.57 10.11 18.08
N ARG A 2 -51.94 10.11 16.83
CA ARG A 2 -51.20 9.39 15.77
C ARG A 2 -49.89 10.09 15.34
N ILE A 3 -49.77 11.41 15.49
CA ILE A 3 -48.61 12.21 15.06
C ILE A 3 -47.38 11.99 15.96
N ARG A 4 -47.54 11.64 17.25
CA ARG A 4 -46.44 11.37 18.15
C ARG A 4 -45.65 10.08 17.87
N ARG A 5 -46.31 9.08 17.21
CA ARG A 5 -45.68 7.83 16.86
C ARG A 5 -44.79 7.94 15.59
N PHE A 6 -45.18 8.83 14.68
CA PHE A 6 -44.36 9.09 13.46
C PHE A 6 -43.08 9.87 13.76
N ALA A 7 -43.14 10.82 14.70
CA ALA A 7 -41.96 11.59 15.09
C ALA A 7 -40.87 10.70 15.75
N PHE A 8 -41.29 9.67 16.51
CA PHE A 8 -40.39 8.76 17.18
C PHE A 8 -39.65 7.83 16.17
N VAL A 9 -40.37 7.36 15.15
CA VAL A 9 -39.79 6.50 14.08
C VAL A 9 -38.79 7.29 13.25
N LEU A 10 -39.05 8.57 12.97
CA LEU A 10 -38.14 9.43 12.21
C LEU A 10 -36.83 9.71 12.95
N CYS A 11 -36.88 9.90 14.28
CA CYS A 11 -35.70 10.10 15.12
C CYS A 11 -34.81 8.84 15.17
N VAL A 12 -35.40 7.66 15.23
CA VAL A 12 -34.64 6.40 15.26
C VAL A 12 -33.96 6.13 13.90
N SER A 13 -34.60 6.49 12.79
CA SER A 13 -34.02 6.35 11.47
C SER A 13 -32.83 7.28 11.22
N VAL A 14 -32.87 8.49 11.77
CA VAL A 14 -31.78 9.47 11.65
C VAL A 14 -30.57 9.05 12.51
N LEU A 15 -30.82 8.44 13.68
CA LEU A 15 -29.74 7.98 14.57
C LEU A 15 -28.94 6.81 13.95
N LEU A 16 -29.58 5.96 13.16
CA LEU A 16 -28.92 4.84 12.46
C LEU A 16 -27.98 5.30 11.33
N LEU A 17 -28.22 6.47 10.73
CA LEU A 17 -27.39 7.04 9.66
C LEU A 17 -26.10 7.71 10.19
N VAL A 18 -26.06 8.09 11.45
CA VAL A 18 -24.88 8.75 12.06
C VAL A 18 -23.88 7.73 12.61
N GLY A 19 -24.29 6.48 12.78
CA GLY A 19 -23.45 5.42 13.37
C GLY A 19 -22.51 4.70 12.41
N THR A 20 -22.55 4.98 11.10
CA THR A 20 -21.60 4.43 10.12
C THR A 20 -20.41 5.37 10.00
N GLY A 21 -19.54 5.35 11.01
CA GLY A 21 -18.25 6.03 10.94
C GLY A 21 -17.46 5.49 9.75
N ALA A 22 -17.12 6.35 8.79
CA ALA A 22 -16.27 5.98 7.68
C ALA A 22 -14.90 5.60 8.22
N ALA A 23 -14.56 4.30 8.17
CA ALA A 23 -13.18 3.87 8.36
C ALA A 23 -12.39 4.34 7.14
N PHE A 24 -11.49 5.32 7.33
CA PHE A 24 -10.61 5.81 6.28
C PHE A 24 -9.54 4.76 5.99
N ALA A 25 -9.73 4.00 4.89
CA ALA A 25 -8.70 3.18 4.29
C ALA A 25 -8.16 3.90 3.05
N HIS A 26 -6.85 3.91 2.85
CA HIS A 26 -6.20 4.57 1.74
C HIS A 26 -5.13 3.68 1.12
N ALA A 27 -4.85 3.89 -0.16
CA ALA A 27 -3.71 3.30 -0.84
C ALA A 27 -2.39 3.81 -0.23
N PRO A 28 -1.27 3.11 -0.42
CA PRO A 28 0.04 3.63 -0.05
C PRO A 28 0.30 5.01 -0.66
N ASN A 29 1.01 5.88 0.07
CA ASN A 29 1.29 7.26 -0.35
C ASN A 29 2.40 7.34 -1.40
N GLY A 30 3.36 6.44 -1.34
CA GLY A 30 4.50 6.43 -2.23
C GLY A 30 5.38 5.21 -2.02
N ILE A 31 6.35 5.04 -2.91
CA ILE A 31 7.32 3.97 -2.83
C ILE A 31 8.70 4.55 -3.13
N ASP A 32 9.63 4.38 -2.19
CA ASP A 32 11.04 4.69 -2.38
C ASP A 32 11.80 3.42 -2.75
N LEU A 33 12.58 3.49 -3.81
CA LEU A 33 13.37 2.39 -4.35
C LEU A 33 14.84 2.75 -4.35
N GLN A 34 15.69 1.82 -3.88
CA GLN A 34 17.14 1.91 -3.98
C GLN A 34 17.71 0.61 -4.52
N TRP A 35 18.59 0.72 -5.51
CA TRP A 35 19.22 -0.41 -6.15
C TRP A 35 20.70 -0.46 -5.85
N ASP A 36 21.17 -1.58 -5.31
CA ASP A 36 22.59 -1.90 -5.16
C ASP A 36 22.99 -2.90 -6.26
N ALA A 37 23.72 -2.41 -7.25
CA ALA A 37 24.12 -3.21 -8.41
C ALA A 37 25.15 -4.29 -8.02
N SER A 38 25.99 -4.05 -7.03
CA SER A 38 27.03 -4.99 -6.58
C SER A 38 26.44 -6.21 -5.89
N LEU A 39 25.40 -6.00 -5.09
CA LEU A 39 24.68 -7.04 -4.36
C LEU A 39 23.47 -7.56 -5.11
N ARG A 40 23.04 -6.84 -6.15
CA ARG A 40 21.78 -7.09 -6.88
C ARG A 40 20.56 -7.11 -5.95
N VAL A 41 20.52 -6.12 -5.09
CA VAL A 41 19.50 -5.96 -4.07
C VAL A 41 18.69 -4.71 -4.36
N LEU A 42 17.37 -4.85 -4.35
CA LEU A 42 16.41 -3.75 -4.41
C LEU A 42 15.81 -3.52 -3.02
N ASP A 43 16.12 -2.37 -2.43
CA ASP A 43 15.46 -1.90 -1.21
C ASP A 43 14.15 -1.22 -1.59
N VAL A 44 13.07 -1.65 -0.97
CA VAL A 44 11.73 -1.12 -1.17
C VAL A 44 11.20 -0.56 0.14
N ASN A 45 10.83 0.70 0.15
CA ASN A 45 10.18 1.35 1.29
C ASN A 45 8.84 1.92 0.82
N VAL A 46 7.76 1.28 1.24
CA VAL A 46 6.39 1.70 0.90
C VAL A 46 5.86 2.61 2.00
N LEU A 47 5.63 3.87 1.66
CA LEU A 47 5.09 4.87 2.59
C LEU A 47 3.59 4.65 2.73
N HIS A 48 3.17 4.20 3.91
CA HIS A 48 1.78 3.86 4.20
C HIS A 48 1.48 4.09 5.69
N PRO A 49 1.19 5.33 6.08
CA PRO A 49 0.87 5.64 7.47
C PRO A 49 -0.42 4.95 7.92
N VAL A 50 -0.35 4.22 9.01
CA VAL A 50 -1.49 3.48 9.57
C VAL A 50 -1.48 3.59 11.09
N SER A 51 -2.64 3.35 11.71
CA SER A 51 -2.80 3.35 13.17
C SER A 51 -2.71 1.96 13.80
N ALA A 52 -2.93 0.91 13.01
CA ALA A 52 -2.88 -0.48 13.47
C ALA A 52 -2.22 -1.36 12.39
N ILE A 53 -0.98 -1.76 12.62
CA ILE A 53 -0.14 -2.43 11.63
C ILE A 53 -0.62 -3.83 11.23
N ASN A 54 -1.44 -4.48 12.04
CA ASN A 54 -2.00 -5.80 11.79
C ASN A 54 -3.44 -5.80 11.27
N GLU A 55 -4.04 -4.62 11.15
CA GLU A 55 -5.41 -4.45 10.65
C GLU A 55 -5.44 -3.70 9.32
N HIS A 56 -4.54 -2.73 9.15
CA HIS A 56 -4.38 -1.94 7.95
C HIS A 56 -2.90 -1.93 7.59
N TYR A 57 -2.54 -2.56 6.48
CA TYR A 57 -1.14 -2.81 6.12
C TYR A 57 -0.97 -2.97 4.61
N VAL A 58 0.27 -2.88 4.17
CA VAL A 58 0.64 -3.30 2.82
C VAL A 58 0.58 -4.83 2.77
N SER A 59 -0.33 -5.38 1.97
CA SER A 59 -0.59 -6.83 1.90
C SER A 59 0.30 -7.55 0.90
N ARG A 60 0.76 -6.84 -0.14
CA ARG A 60 1.61 -7.44 -1.18
C ARG A 60 2.51 -6.40 -1.81
N ILE A 61 3.76 -6.78 -2.04
CA ILE A 61 4.68 -6.06 -2.90
C ILE A 61 5.02 -6.97 -4.09
N THR A 62 4.83 -6.46 -5.29
CA THR A 62 5.15 -7.14 -6.55
C THR A 62 6.23 -6.36 -7.28
N VAL A 63 7.26 -7.04 -7.73
CA VAL A 63 8.36 -6.45 -8.51
C VAL A 63 8.30 -7.00 -9.93
N LEU A 64 8.24 -6.10 -10.92
CA LEU A 64 8.22 -6.44 -12.34
C LEU A 64 9.48 -5.92 -13.04
N ALA A 65 10.04 -6.73 -13.92
CA ALA A 65 11.03 -6.32 -14.91
C ALA A 65 10.32 -6.24 -16.27
N GLY A 66 10.12 -5.02 -16.78
CA GLY A 66 9.20 -4.80 -17.87
C GLY A 66 7.78 -5.22 -17.47
N LYS A 67 7.21 -6.18 -18.19
CA LYS A 67 5.87 -6.74 -17.91
C LYS A 67 5.91 -8.04 -17.11
N ARG A 68 7.09 -8.57 -16.82
CA ARG A 68 7.25 -9.88 -16.16
C ARG A 68 7.40 -9.69 -14.64
N VAL A 69 6.63 -10.44 -13.87
CA VAL A 69 6.80 -10.52 -12.43
C VAL A 69 8.08 -11.28 -12.11
N VAL A 70 9.01 -10.65 -11.41
CA VAL A 70 10.28 -11.25 -10.99
C VAL A 70 10.31 -11.58 -9.51
N ALA A 71 9.47 -10.94 -8.70
CA ALA A 71 9.31 -11.24 -7.29
C ALA A 71 7.93 -10.78 -6.81
N SER A 72 7.38 -11.48 -5.84
CA SER A 72 6.15 -11.09 -5.15
C SER A 72 6.20 -11.62 -3.73
N ARG A 73 5.79 -10.78 -2.77
CA ARG A 73 5.77 -11.15 -1.35
C ARG A 73 4.51 -10.64 -0.69
N ASP A 74 3.87 -11.53 0.08
CA ASP A 74 2.67 -11.20 0.85
C ASP A 74 3.04 -10.93 2.31
N TYR A 75 2.29 -10.03 2.94
CA TYR A 75 2.46 -9.62 4.32
C TYR A 75 1.13 -9.73 5.07
N THR A 76 1.20 -9.98 6.36
CA THR A 76 0.04 -10.02 7.26
C THR A 76 0.06 -8.90 8.28
N MET A 77 1.12 -8.10 8.26
CA MET A 77 1.28 -6.90 9.08
C MET A 77 2.34 -5.99 8.44
N GLN A 78 2.34 -4.73 8.82
CA GLN A 78 3.29 -3.75 8.32
C GLN A 78 4.52 -3.68 9.21
N THR A 79 5.66 -3.28 8.66
CA THR A 79 6.93 -3.16 9.40
C THR A 79 6.80 -2.21 10.59
N ASN A 80 6.14 -1.08 10.39
CA ASN A 80 5.88 -0.07 11.42
C ASN A 80 4.66 0.79 11.03
N PHE A 81 4.30 1.77 11.86
CA PHE A 81 3.15 2.64 11.61
C PHE A 81 3.28 3.55 10.39
N LYS A 82 4.48 3.74 9.86
CA LYS A 82 4.74 4.66 8.74
C LYS A 82 4.96 3.97 7.40
N SER A 83 5.46 2.73 7.42
CA SER A 83 5.90 2.08 6.19
C SER A 83 5.96 0.57 6.27
N GLN A 84 5.97 -0.05 5.11
CA GLN A 84 6.39 -1.42 4.87
C GLN A 84 7.74 -1.39 4.18
N MET A 85 8.73 -2.02 4.78
CA MET A 85 10.09 -2.11 4.27
C MET A 85 10.40 -3.55 3.90
N ASP A 86 11.05 -3.76 2.78
CA ASP A 86 11.54 -5.07 2.37
C ASP A 86 12.75 -4.95 1.44
N VAL A 87 13.48 -6.03 1.33
CA VAL A 87 14.68 -6.16 0.52
C VAL A 87 14.50 -7.35 -0.42
N PHE A 88 14.67 -7.13 -1.72
CA PHE A 88 14.55 -8.16 -2.74
C PHE A 88 15.91 -8.44 -3.36
N TYR A 89 16.35 -9.68 -3.26
CA TYR A 89 17.53 -10.16 -3.97
C TYR A 89 17.12 -10.60 -5.38
N LEU A 90 17.55 -9.84 -6.38
CA LEU A 90 17.08 -9.98 -7.76
C LEU A 90 18.27 -10.32 -8.69
N LYS A 91 18.75 -11.55 -8.57
CA LYS A 91 19.96 -12.04 -9.22
C LYS A 91 19.96 -11.86 -10.75
N ALA A 92 18.80 -11.96 -11.38
CA ALA A 92 18.66 -11.84 -12.84
C ALA A 92 18.62 -10.39 -13.34
N LEU A 93 18.50 -9.41 -12.45
CA LEU A 93 18.40 -8.01 -12.82
C LEU A 93 19.79 -7.36 -12.91
N HIS A 94 19.92 -6.38 -13.79
CA HIS A 94 21.14 -5.62 -13.99
C HIS A 94 20.85 -4.17 -14.39
N ASN A 95 21.87 -3.34 -14.32
CA ASN A 95 21.76 -1.93 -14.73
C ASN A 95 21.20 -1.79 -16.15
N GLY A 96 20.38 -0.77 -16.35
CA GLY A 96 19.70 -0.49 -17.61
C GLY A 96 18.29 -1.06 -17.69
N MET A 97 17.94 -2.05 -16.88
CA MET A 97 16.60 -2.61 -16.85
C MET A 97 15.61 -1.67 -16.15
N LYS A 98 14.40 -1.58 -16.69
CA LYS A 98 13.29 -0.87 -16.02
C LYS A 98 12.59 -1.82 -15.07
N VAL A 99 12.46 -1.39 -13.83
CA VAL A 99 11.76 -2.12 -12.77
C VAL A 99 10.56 -1.31 -12.30
N THR A 100 9.43 -1.98 -12.11
CA THR A 100 8.22 -1.42 -11.53
C THR A 100 7.87 -2.20 -10.27
N VAL A 101 7.59 -1.47 -9.19
CA VAL A 101 7.14 -2.05 -7.92
C VAL A 101 5.70 -1.61 -7.68
N ILE A 102 4.85 -2.57 -7.38
CA ILE A 102 3.44 -2.33 -7.03
C ILE A 102 3.24 -2.76 -5.59
N ALA A 103 2.73 -1.86 -4.76
CA ALA A 103 2.37 -2.13 -3.38
C ALA A 103 0.85 -2.04 -3.21
N LYS A 104 0.25 -3.08 -2.67
CA LYS A 104 -1.19 -3.19 -2.47
C LYS A 104 -1.52 -3.04 -0.98
N CYS A 105 -2.49 -2.18 -0.65
CA CYS A 105 -3.09 -2.11 0.68
C CYS A 105 -4.11 -3.26 0.85
N ASN A 106 -4.16 -3.84 2.05
CA ASN A 106 -5.12 -4.93 2.34
C ASN A 106 -6.58 -4.46 2.33
N LYS A 107 -6.83 -3.17 2.49
CA LYS A 107 -8.17 -2.60 2.53
C LYS A 107 -8.56 -1.91 1.25
N LYS A 108 -7.71 -1.05 0.68
CA LYS A 108 -8.06 -0.25 -0.50
C LYS A 108 -6.86 0.17 -1.31
N GLY A 109 -6.89 -0.11 -2.60
CA GLY A 109 -6.01 0.47 -3.58
C GLY A 109 -4.57 -0.02 -3.56
N SER A 110 -3.81 0.50 -4.48
CA SER A 110 -2.39 0.20 -4.66
C SER A 110 -1.63 1.44 -5.14
N LYS A 111 -0.32 1.39 -5.01
CA LYS A 111 0.61 2.39 -5.53
C LYS A 111 1.68 1.70 -6.33
N SER A 112 2.17 2.35 -7.38
CA SER A 112 3.30 1.84 -8.14
C SER A 112 4.39 2.89 -8.27
N ALA A 113 5.63 2.44 -8.40
CA ALA A 113 6.79 3.26 -8.71
C ALA A 113 7.71 2.49 -9.66
N SER A 114 8.37 3.22 -10.54
CA SER A 114 9.30 2.64 -11.50
C SER A 114 10.65 3.34 -11.44
N MET A 115 11.70 2.60 -11.76
CA MET A 115 13.04 3.14 -11.95
C MET A 115 13.78 2.36 -13.03
N VAL A 116 14.75 3.00 -13.66
CA VAL A 116 15.75 2.33 -14.47
C VAL A 116 16.96 2.05 -13.58
N LEU A 117 17.32 0.78 -13.43
CA LEU A 117 18.40 0.37 -12.54
C LEU A 117 19.73 0.98 -12.98
N GLY A 118 20.47 1.52 -12.02
CA GLY A 118 21.76 2.14 -12.26
C GLY A 118 21.73 3.57 -12.78
N ARG A 119 20.56 4.15 -13.03
CA ARG A 119 20.44 5.58 -13.36
C ARG A 119 20.22 6.43 -12.12
N PRO A 120 20.98 7.54 -11.97
CA PRO A 120 20.69 8.48 -10.89
C PRO A 120 19.29 9.05 -11.03
N ARG A 121 18.58 9.21 -9.92
CA ARG A 121 17.28 9.92 -9.91
C ARG A 121 17.54 11.39 -10.25
N LYS A 122 16.77 11.92 -11.16
CA LYS A 122 16.70 13.38 -11.35
C LYS A 122 16.05 13.97 -10.09
N LYS A 123 16.78 14.84 -9.44
CA LYS A 123 16.25 15.63 -8.32
C LYS A 123 15.25 16.67 -8.81
#